data_3ae6e6ab7f3450bfb9dad85e3672ffe8
#
_entry.id   3ae6e6ab7f3450bfb9dad85e3672ffe8
#
_cell.length_a   1.000
_cell.length_b   1.000
_cell.length_c   1.000
_cell.angle_alpha   90.00
_cell.angle_beta   90.00
_cell.angle_gamma   90.00
#
_symmetry.space_group_name_H-M   'P 1'
#
loop_
_entity.id
_entity.type
_entity.pdbx_description
1 polymer ?
#
loop_
_entity_poly.entity_id
_entity_poly.type
_entity_poly.pdbx_seq_one_letter_code
_entity_poly.pdbx_strand_id
1 'polypeptide(L)'
;MPNVTVIGCQWGDEGKGKIVDWLSNIADVVVRFQGGHNAGHTIVLNNNTYKLSLLPSGIIRGKLSIIGSGVVVDPLALINEIDTLKKQGLNITPKLLKISNIATLILPYHQLMDEEREKQKGKNKIGTTGRGIGPAYEDKIGRRAIRICDLYDQENRKILIKNALAHHNLVLKGLGEKLINIANINSLLDKVAPILEPFVDDTFEILHKKNNQGKNILFEGAQGSLLDIDYGTYPYVTSSNTIAPQAAIGSGIGPANTGYILGISKAYTT
;
A
#
# COMPACT_ATOMS: atom_id res chain seq x y z
N MET A 1 -24.46 -3.63 -8.46
CA MET A 1 -24.08 -4.02 -7.07
C MET A 1 -23.78 -2.75 -6.30
N PRO A 2 -24.18 -2.58 -5.04
CA PRO A 2 -23.66 -1.47 -4.26
C PRO A 2 -22.14 -1.60 -4.08
N ASN A 3 -21.46 -0.52 -3.72
CA ASN A 3 -20.07 -0.58 -3.33
C ASN A 3 -19.88 -1.59 -2.18
N VAL A 4 -18.73 -2.24 -2.11
CA VAL A 4 -18.42 -3.25 -1.08
C VAL A 4 -17.03 -3.00 -0.52
N THR A 5 -16.92 -3.00 0.80
CA THR A 5 -15.64 -2.96 1.51
C THR A 5 -15.36 -4.33 2.13
N VAL A 6 -14.29 -4.99 1.69
CA VAL A 6 -13.85 -6.29 2.23
C VAL A 6 -12.73 -6.09 3.24
N ILE A 7 -12.93 -6.57 4.46
CA ILE A 7 -11.93 -6.54 5.53
C ILE A 7 -11.72 -7.94 6.12
N GLY A 8 -10.55 -8.18 6.74
CA GLY A 8 -10.32 -9.35 7.58
C GLY A 8 -10.79 -9.11 9.00
N CYS A 9 -11.38 -10.11 9.63
CA CYS A 9 -11.89 -10.02 11.01
C CYS A 9 -10.90 -10.53 12.06
N GLN A 10 -9.77 -11.10 11.66
CA GLN A 10 -8.77 -11.73 12.55
C GLN A 10 -7.39 -11.11 12.35
N TRP A 11 -6.33 -11.90 12.43
CA TRP A 11 -4.93 -11.48 12.28
C TRP A 11 -4.35 -11.59 10.85
N GLY A 12 -5.19 -11.62 9.84
CA GLY A 12 -4.79 -11.88 8.46
C GLY A 12 -4.97 -13.36 8.07
N ASP A 13 -4.63 -13.66 6.82
CA ASP A 13 -4.75 -14.99 6.22
C ASP A 13 -6.18 -15.61 6.28
N GLU A 14 -7.22 -14.77 6.38
CA GLU A 14 -8.63 -15.18 6.37
C GLU A 14 -9.10 -15.65 4.98
N GLY A 15 -8.26 -15.56 3.96
CA GLY A 15 -8.66 -15.89 2.59
C GLY A 15 -9.36 -14.74 1.86
N LYS A 16 -9.18 -13.49 2.31
CA LYS A 16 -9.75 -12.28 1.66
C LYS A 16 -9.49 -12.24 0.17
N GLY A 17 -8.27 -12.58 -0.28
CA GLY A 17 -7.91 -12.55 -1.70
C GLY A 17 -8.84 -13.39 -2.58
N LYS A 18 -9.31 -14.53 -2.10
CA LYS A 18 -10.27 -15.40 -2.82
C LYS A 18 -11.63 -14.72 -2.99
N ILE A 19 -12.12 -14.07 -1.94
CA ILE A 19 -13.42 -13.37 -1.98
C ILE A 19 -13.33 -12.09 -2.80
N VAL A 20 -12.24 -11.34 -2.67
CA VAL A 20 -11.98 -10.13 -3.47
C VAL A 20 -11.86 -10.49 -4.95
N ASP A 21 -11.13 -11.55 -5.30
CA ASP A 21 -11.04 -12.03 -6.68
C ASP A 21 -12.42 -12.38 -7.24
N TRP A 22 -13.23 -13.11 -6.47
CA TRP A 22 -14.60 -13.46 -6.88
C TRP A 22 -15.47 -12.21 -7.09
N LEU A 23 -15.46 -11.26 -6.15
CA LEU A 23 -16.18 -9.98 -6.28
C LEU A 23 -15.67 -9.10 -7.41
N SER A 24 -14.38 -9.18 -7.75
CA SER A 24 -13.79 -8.44 -8.84
C SER A 24 -14.40 -8.74 -10.21
N ASN A 25 -15.07 -9.90 -10.39
CA ASN A 25 -15.79 -10.20 -11.62
C ASN A 25 -16.92 -9.21 -11.90
N ILE A 26 -17.60 -8.75 -10.85
CA ILE A 26 -18.77 -7.88 -10.93
C ILE A 26 -18.46 -6.42 -10.57
N ALA A 27 -17.28 -6.12 -10.04
CA ALA A 27 -16.81 -4.77 -9.80
C ALA A 27 -16.35 -4.09 -11.09
N ASP A 28 -16.52 -2.77 -11.17
CA ASP A 28 -15.94 -1.92 -12.22
C ASP A 28 -14.55 -1.40 -11.80
N VAL A 29 -14.37 -1.15 -10.51
CA VAL A 29 -13.15 -0.59 -9.91
C VAL A 29 -12.78 -1.38 -8.66
N VAL A 30 -11.49 -1.69 -8.48
CA VAL A 30 -10.96 -2.30 -7.24
C VAL A 30 -9.93 -1.36 -6.62
N VAL A 31 -10.11 -1.03 -5.35
CA VAL A 31 -9.28 -0.03 -4.64
C VAL A 31 -8.59 -0.67 -3.46
N ARG A 32 -7.28 -0.62 -3.43
CA ARG A 32 -6.48 -0.87 -2.24
C ARG A 32 -6.33 0.42 -1.45
N PHE A 33 -6.76 0.44 -0.20
CA PHE A 33 -6.90 1.69 0.56
C PHE A 33 -5.92 1.83 1.74
N GLN A 34 -5.18 0.79 2.11
CA GLN A 34 -4.23 0.82 3.23
C GLN A 34 -3.17 -0.29 3.13
N GLY A 35 -2.19 -0.26 4.04
CA GLY A 35 -1.08 -1.21 4.08
C GLY A 35 0.01 -0.85 3.06
N GLY A 36 0.79 -1.84 2.71
CA GLY A 36 1.86 -1.73 1.72
C GLY A 36 2.13 -3.12 1.13
N HIS A 37 3.35 -3.36 0.67
CA HIS A 37 3.76 -4.65 0.12
C HIS A 37 4.05 -5.73 1.20
N ASN A 38 3.71 -5.45 2.47
CA ASN A 38 3.73 -6.43 3.56
C ASN A 38 2.53 -7.40 3.53
N ALA A 39 1.46 -7.09 2.83
CA ALA A 39 0.39 -8.03 2.56
C ALA A 39 0.69 -8.79 1.27
N GLY A 40 0.41 -10.06 1.24
CA GLY A 40 0.52 -10.88 0.05
C GLY A 40 -0.66 -11.83 -0.05
N HIS A 41 -1.19 -11.99 -1.25
CA HIS A 41 -2.21 -13.01 -1.51
C HIS A 41 -1.98 -13.65 -2.89
N THR A 42 -2.44 -14.86 -3.00
CA THR A 42 -2.30 -15.65 -4.22
C THR A 42 -3.65 -15.83 -4.86
N ILE A 43 -3.74 -15.56 -6.15
CA ILE A 43 -4.93 -15.77 -6.98
C ILE A 43 -4.59 -16.81 -8.05
N VAL A 44 -5.48 -17.77 -8.23
CA VAL A 44 -5.37 -18.77 -9.28
C VAL A 44 -6.45 -18.53 -10.32
N LEU A 45 -6.05 -18.24 -11.55
CA LEU A 45 -6.94 -18.01 -12.68
C LEU A 45 -6.44 -18.77 -13.91
N ASN A 46 -7.29 -19.61 -14.51
CA ASN A 46 -6.96 -20.37 -15.72
C ASN A 46 -5.64 -21.15 -15.58
N ASN A 47 -5.46 -21.85 -14.48
CA ASN A 47 -4.25 -22.61 -14.11
C ASN A 47 -2.98 -21.77 -13.90
N ASN A 48 -3.04 -20.45 -14.01
CA ASN A 48 -1.95 -19.55 -13.68
C ASN A 48 -2.06 -19.07 -12.24
N THR A 49 -0.94 -18.99 -11.55
CA THR A 49 -0.86 -18.50 -10.18
C THR A 49 -0.23 -17.11 -10.16
N TYR A 50 -0.97 -16.14 -9.65
CA TYR A 50 -0.54 -14.76 -9.52
C TYR A 50 -0.33 -14.42 -8.03
N LYS A 51 0.83 -13.89 -7.70
CA LYS A 51 1.13 -13.41 -6.35
C LYS A 51 1.11 -11.89 -6.35
N LEU A 52 0.20 -11.31 -5.57
CA LEU A 52 0.03 -9.87 -5.44
C LEU A 52 0.48 -9.40 -4.05
N SER A 53 1.09 -8.23 -4.00
CA SER A 53 1.51 -7.57 -2.75
C SER A 53 0.98 -6.15 -2.64
N LEU A 54 1.20 -5.30 -3.65
CA LEU A 54 0.73 -3.91 -3.73
C LEU A 54 -0.46 -3.76 -4.67
N LEU A 55 -0.43 -4.46 -5.79
CA LEU A 55 -1.46 -4.32 -6.82
C LEU A 55 -2.81 -4.86 -6.32
N PRO A 56 -3.91 -4.12 -6.55
CA PRO A 56 -5.25 -4.62 -6.24
C PRO A 56 -5.61 -5.85 -7.09
N SER A 57 -6.39 -6.76 -6.51
CA SER A 57 -6.79 -8.03 -7.15
C SER A 57 -7.48 -7.86 -8.50
N GLY A 58 -8.19 -6.75 -8.68
CA GLY A 58 -8.91 -6.45 -9.93
C GLY A 58 -8.03 -6.40 -11.17
N ILE A 59 -6.72 -6.15 -11.02
CA ILE A 59 -5.78 -6.06 -12.14
C ILE A 59 -5.73 -7.37 -12.95
N ILE A 60 -5.86 -8.53 -12.29
CA ILE A 60 -5.85 -9.84 -12.94
C ILE A 60 -7.10 -10.06 -13.81
N ARG A 61 -8.20 -9.40 -13.43
CA ARG A 61 -9.48 -9.44 -14.14
C ARG A 61 -9.64 -8.32 -15.19
N GLY A 62 -8.58 -7.54 -15.44
CA GLY A 62 -8.63 -6.40 -16.35
C GLY A 62 -9.55 -5.27 -15.87
N LYS A 63 -9.77 -5.16 -14.55
CA LYS A 63 -10.57 -4.08 -13.94
C LYS A 63 -9.69 -2.89 -13.62
N LEU A 64 -10.29 -1.69 -13.63
CA LEU A 64 -9.58 -0.50 -13.12
C LEU A 64 -9.18 -0.74 -11.67
N SER A 65 -7.89 -0.74 -11.42
CA SER A 65 -7.28 -1.04 -10.13
C SER A 65 -6.57 0.19 -9.59
N ILE A 66 -6.89 0.59 -8.37
CA ILE A 66 -6.42 1.85 -7.78
C ILE A 66 -5.63 1.56 -6.51
N ILE A 67 -4.41 2.06 -6.43
CA ILE A 67 -3.63 2.18 -5.20
C ILE A 67 -3.97 3.53 -4.59
N GLY A 68 -4.73 3.52 -3.49
CA GLY A 68 -5.24 4.71 -2.81
C GLY A 68 -4.19 5.43 -1.96
N SER A 69 -4.51 6.64 -1.52
CA SER A 69 -3.63 7.51 -0.72
C SER A 69 -3.27 6.97 0.67
N GLY A 70 -4.04 6.01 1.16
CA GLY A 70 -3.77 5.34 2.44
C GLY A 70 -2.68 4.27 2.36
N VAL A 71 -2.29 3.85 1.16
CA VAL A 71 -1.22 2.85 0.95
C VAL A 71 0.15 3.51 1.06
N VAL A 72 1.12 2.81 1.64
CA VAL A 72 2.54 3.18 1.55
C VAL A 72 3.20 2.34 0.46
N VAL A 73 3.86 3.00 -0.49
CA VAL A 73 4.30 2.42 -1.76
C VAL A 73 5.81 2.33 -1.81
N ASP A 74 6.34 1.13 -1.84
CA ASP A 74 7.73 0.89 -2.26
C ASP A 74 7.79 0.93 -3.80
N PRO A 75 8.47 1.91 -4.40
CA PRO A 75 8.47 2.09 -5.83
C PRO A 75 9.17 0.94 -6.58
N LEU A 76 10.23 0.36 -6.00
CA LEU A 76 10.93 -0.78 -6.60
C LEU A 76 10.10 -2.05 -6.52
N ALA A 77 9.47 -2.31 -5.36
CA ALA A 77 8.60 -3.46 -5.20
C ALA A 77 7.42 -3.40 -6.17
N LEU A 78 6.81 -2.22 -6.34
CA LEU A 78 5.70 -2.03 -7.27
C LEU A 78 6.11 -2.25 -8.72
N ILE A 79 7.24 -1.70 -9.16
CA ILE A 79 7.76 -1.88 -10.53
C ILE A 79 8.04 -3.37 -10.78
N ASN A 80 8.71 -4.04 -9.84
CA ASN A 80 9.01 -5.48 -9.95
C ASN A 80 7.72 -6.33 -10.01
N GLU A 81 6.69 -5.98 -9.25
CA GLU A 81 5.40 -6.67 -9.29
C GLU A 81 4.70 -6.47 -10.64
N ILE A 82 4.68 -5.24 -11.16
CA ILE A 82 4.14 -4.93 -12.50
C ILE A 82 4.88 -5.74 -13.58
N ASP A 83 6.22 -5.76 -13.55
CA ASP A 83 7.03 -6.46 -14.55
C ASP A 83 6.85 -7.98 -14.48
N THR A 84 6.73 -8.51 -13.26
CA THR A 84 6.48 -9.94 -13.05
C THR A 84 5.13 -10.36 -13.65
N LEU A 85 4.09 -9.59 -13.41
CA LEU A 85 2.76 -9.87 -13.95
C LEU A 85 2.70 -9.66 -15.48
N LYS A 86 3.40 -8.67 -16.03
CA LYS A 86 3.54 -8.49 -17.49
C LYS A 86 4.23 -9.70 -18.13
N LYS A 87 5.28 -10.24 -17.52
CA LYS A 87 5.95 -11.48 -17.98
C LYS A 87 5.04 -12.70 -17.93
N GLN A 88 4.05 -12.71 -17.02
CA GLN A 88 3.01 -13.73 -16.96
C GLN A 88 1.85 -13.51 -17.96
N GLY A 89 1.97 -12.52 -18.85
CA GLY A 89 1.01 -12.25 -19.92
C GLY A 89 -0.10 -11.26 -19.57
N LEU A 90 -0.05 -10.61 -18.41
CA LEU A 90 -1.04 -9.59 -18.05
C LEU A 90 -0.72 -8.25 -18.72
N ASN A 91 -1.72 -7.63 -19.34
CA ASN A 91 -1.59 -6.31 -19.95
C ASN A 91 -1.86 -5.20 -18.92
N ILE A 92 -0.83 -4.80 -18.15
CA ILE A 92 -0.94 -3.72 -17.15
C ILE A 92 -0.64 -2.39 -17.84
N THR A 93 -1.66 -1.58 -18.03
CA THR A 93 -1.59 -0.27 -18.67
C THR A 93 -2.04 0.85 -17.74
N PRO A 94 -1.71 2.12 -18.05
CA PRO A 94 -2.21 3.29 -17.32
C PRO A 94 -3.75 3.43 -17.31
N LYS A 95 -4.46 2.75 -18.20
CA LYS A 95 -5.93 2.69 -18.19
C LYS A 95 -6.46 1.72 -17.11
N LEU A 96 -5.69 0.71 -16.75
CA LEU A 96 -6.09 -0.34 -15.82
C LEU A 96 -5.49 -0.16 -14.42
N LEU A 97 -4.37 0.53 -14.29
CA LEU A 97 -3.73 0.81 -12.99
C LEU A 97 -3.62 2.31 -12.78
N LYS A 98 -4.06 2.76 -11.61
CA LYS A 98 -3.86 4.14 -11.13
C LYS A 98 -3.26 4.14 -9.73
N ILE A 99 -2.33 5.06 -9.49
CA ILE A 99 -1.64 5.24 -8.22
C ILE A 99 -1.93 6.66 -7.74
N SER A 100 -2.37 6.78 -6.50
CA SER A 100 -2.62 8.10 -5.91
C SER A 100 -1.35 8.95 -5.89
N ASN A 101 -1.44 10.14 -6.45
CA ASN A 101 -0.38 11.15 -6.46
C ASN A 101 0.07 11.54 -5.04
N ILE A 102 -0.79 11.42 -4.04
CA ILE A 102 -0.49 11.74 -2.64
C ILE A 102 -0.15 10.51 -1.77
N ALA A 103 -0.02 9.32 -2.35
CA ALA A 103 0.45 8.14 -1.61
C ALA A 103 1.90 8.33 -1.13
N THR A 104 2.19 7.83 0.07
CA THR A 104 3.51 7.95 0.69
C THR A 104 4.47 6.91 0.11
N LEU A 105 5.70 7.32 -0.20
CA LEU A 105 6.77 6.41 -0.64
C LEU A 105 7.45 5.72 0.55
N ILE A 106 7.73 4.44 0.37
CA ILE A 106 8.72 3.72 1.19
C ILE A 106 10.08 3.89 0.51
N LEU A 107 11.05 4.38 1.26
CA LEU A 107 12.42 4.62 0.79
C LEU A 107 13.41 3.76 1.58
N PRO A 108 14.64 3.56 1.08
CA PRO A 108 15.60 2.63 1.70
C PRO A 108 15.87 2.87 3.19
N TYR A 109 15.80 4.12 3.64
CA TYR A 109 15.96 4.42 5.08
C TYR A 109 14.79 3.89 5.93
N HIS A 110 13.59 3.76 5.38
CA HIS A 110 12.48 3.15 6.11
C HIS A 110 12.71 1.66 6.35
N GLN A 111 13.23 0.94 5.35
CA GLN A 111 13.54 -0.49 5.47
C GLN A 111 14.66 -0.70 6.49
N LEU A 112 15.75 0.08 6.38
CA LEU A 112 16.86 0.03 7.33
C LEU A 112 16.39 0.32 8.77
N MET A 113 15.55 1.34 8.96
CA MET A 113 14.99 1.68 10.28
C MET A 113 14.12 0.54 10.85
N ASP A 114 13.32 -0.10 10.03
CA ASP A 114 12.45 -1.23 10.43
C ASP A 114 13.32 -2.41 10.91
N GLU A 115 14.31 -2.79 10.13
CA GLU A 115 15.24 -3.88 10.44
C GLU A 115 16.04 -3.61 11.72
N GLU A 116 16.64 -2.41 11.85
CA GLU A 116 17.48 -2.09 13.00
C GLU A 116 16.68 -1.98 14.31
N ARG A 117 15.48 -1.39 14.26
CA ARG A 117 14.59 -1.34 15.41
C ARG A 117 14.19 -2.75 15.90
N GLU A 118 13.91 -3.67 14.96
CA GLU A 118 13.59 -5.06 15.31
C GLU A 118 14.82 -5.80 15.87
N LYS A 119 16.02 -5.58 15.33
CA LYS A 119 17.26 -6.16 15.88
C LYS A 119 17.48 -5.75 17.33
N GLN A 120 17.30 -4.46 17.64
CA GLN A 120 17.51 -3.92 19.00
C GLN A 120 16.53 -4.45 20.03
N LYS A 121 15.31 -4.78 19.64
CA LYS A 121 14.30 -5.36 20.54
C LYS A 121 14.66 -6.78 21.02
N GLY A 122 15.58 -7.47 20.39
CA GLY A 122 16.03 -8.80 20.78
C GLY A 122 14.88 -9.79 20.91
N LYS A 123 14.58 -10.23 22.15
CA LYS A 123 13.47 -11.16 22.44
C LYS A 123 12.09 -10.51 22.38
N ASN A 124 12.01 -9.18 22.42
CA ASN A 124 10.76 -8.42 22.43
C ASN A 124 10.38 -7.91 21.02
N LYS A 125 10.78 -8.61 19.97
CA LYS A 125 10.43 -8.29 18.59
C LYS A 125 8.93 -8.24 18.41
N ILE A 126 8.45 -7.27 17.62
CA ILE A 126 7.04 -7.21 17.17
C ILE A 126 6.81 -8.26 16.07
N GLY A 127 7.86 -8.61 15.32
CA GLY A 127 7.77 -9.50 14.16
C GLY A 127 7.36 -8.76 12.90
N THR A 128 7.92 -7.56 12.69
CA THR A 128 7.70 -6.80 11.46
C THR A 128 8.26 -7.54 10.25
N THR A 129 7.80 -7.16 9.06
CA THR A 129 8.28 -7.78 7.82
C THR A 129 9.62 -7.22 7.32
N GLY A 130 10.21 -6.23 8.02
CA GLY A 130 11.44 -5.54 7.60
C GLY A 130 11.28 -4.71 6.32
N ARG A 131 10.05 -4.42 5.91
CA ARG A 131 9.75 -3.73 4.63
C ARG A 131 9.57 -2.23 4.76
N GLY A 132 9.84 -1.66 5.94
CA GLY A 132 9.75 -0.23 6.17
C GLY A 132 8.34 0.34 6.25
N ILE A 133 7.32 -0.51 6.43
CA ILE A 133 5.91 -0.08 6.47
C ILE A 133 5.69 0.87 7.66
N GLY A 134 6.08 0.46 8.86
CA GLY A 134 5.93 1.26 10.08
C GLY A 134 6.62 2.62 9.99
N PRO A 135 7.92 2.66 9.69
CA PRO A 135 8.64 3.92 9.52
C PRO A 135 8.07 4.85 8.45
N ALA A 136 7.50 4.31 7.35
CA ALA A 136 6.84 5.13 6.33
C ALA A 136 5.53 5.76 6.83
N TYR A 137 4.72 5.02 7.60
CA TYR A 137 3.54 5.59 8.27
C TYR A 137 3.93 6.60 9.35
N GLU A 138 5.00 6.36 10.12
CA GLU A 138 5.55 7.31 11.08
C GLU A 138 5.93 8.63 10.40
N ASP A 139 6.60 8.57 9.24
CA ASP A 139 6.95 9.76 8.47
C ASP A 139 5.71 10.48 7.92
N LYS A 140 4.70 9.75 7.47
CA LYS A 140 3.42 10.32 7.05
C LYS A 140 2.79 11.16 8.17
N ILE A 141 2.66 10.60 9.37
CA ILE A 141 2.09 11.29 10.53
C ILE A 141 3.03 12.39 11.03
N GLY A 142 4.35 12.17 10.98
CA GLY A 142 5.39 13.14 11.29
C GLY A 142 5.54 14.27 10.28
N ARG A 143 4.79 14.26 9.17
CA ARG A 143 4.77 15.28 8.11
C ARG A 143 6.13 15.49 7.44
N ARG A 144 6.93 14.42 7.31
CA ARG A 144 8.22 14.40 6.59
C ARG A 144 8.28 13.33 5.50
N ALA A 145 7.12 12.71 5.19
CA ALA A 145 7.02 11.73 4.12
C ALA A 145 7.27 12.37 2.74
N ILE A 146 7.91 11.61 1.87
CA ILE A 146 7.98 11.88 0.44
C ILE A 146 6.77 11.20 -0.20
N ARG A 147 6.02 11.93 -1.00
CA ARG A 147 4.83 11.44 -1.72
C ARG A 147 5.13 11.15 -3.18
N ILE A 148 4.26 10.44 -3.84
CA ILE A 148 4.39 10.15 -5.28
C ILE A 148 4.48 11.43 -6.12
N CYS A 149 3.68 12.47 -5.83
CA CYS A 149 3.74 13.75 -6.55
C CYS A 149 5.10 14.45 -6.43
N ASP A 150 5.80 14.26 -5.34
CA ASP A 150 7.12 14.89 -5.11
C ASP A 150 8.21 14.32 -6.04
N LEU A 151 7.94 13.18 -6.71
CA LEU A 151 8.87 12.59 -7.68
C LEU A 151 9.14 13.52 -8.87
N TYR A 152 8.18 14.36 -9.23
CA TYR A 152 8.17 15.13 -10.49
C TYR A 152 8.62 16.58 -10.31
N ASP A 153 8.79 17.05 -9.08
CA ASP A 153 9.42 18.33 -8.74
C ASP A 153 10.82 18.07 -8.13
N GLN A 154 11.83 18.03 -8.99
CA GLN A 154 13.20 17.67 -8.57
C GLN A 154 13.80 18.62 -7.53
N GLU A 155 13.52 19.92 -7.60
CA GLU A 155 14.09 20.89 -6.66
C GLU A 155 13.42 20.75 -5.28
N ASN A 156 12.10 20.69 -5.23
CA ASN A 156 11.39 20.46 -3.99
C ASN A 156 11.74 19.09 -3.39
N ARG A 157 11.81 18.04 -4.22
CA ARG A 157 12.18 16.68 -3.81
C ARG A 157 13.53 16.64 -3.08
N LYS A 158 14.57 17.35 -3.60
CA LYS A 158 15.87 17.43 -2.94
C LYS A 158 15.78 18.03 -1.53
N ILE A 159 14.95 19.07 -1.37
CA ILE A 159 14.71 19.70 -0.07
C ILE A 159 14.02 18.74 0.89
N LEU A 160 12.95 18.08 0.44
CA LEU A 160 12.20 17.11 1.24
C LEU A 160 13.08 15.94 1.68
N ILE A 161 13.87 15.36 0.78
CA ILE A 161 14.81 14.27 1.10
C ILE A 161 15.86 14.74 2.11
N LYS A 162 16.43 15.92 1.93
CA LYS A 162 17.40 16.49 2.88
C LYS A 162 16.79 16.59 4.29
N ASN A 163 15.57 17.07 4.40
CA ASN A 163 14.87 17.22 5.67
C ASN A 163 14.54 15.85 6.30
N ALA A 164 14.06 14.89 5.53
CA ALA A 164 13.81 13.54 5.99
C ALA A 164 15.10 12.85 6.49
N LEU A 165 16.19 12.95 5.71
CA LEU A 165 17.47 12.35 6.07
C LEU A 165 18.13 13.07 7.27
N ALA A 166 17.89 14.35 7.49
CA ALA A 166 18.35 15.02 8.71
C ALA A 166 17.81 14.34 9.97
N HIS A 167 16.53 13.93 9.95
CA HIS A 167 15.92 13.17 11.03
C HIS A 167 16.44 11.73 11.09
N HIS A 168 16.35 10.98 9.99
CA HIS A 168 16.70 9.56 9.97
C HIS A 168 18.18 9.30 10.25
N ASN A 169 19.08 10.14 9.72
CA ASN A 169 20.51 9.99 9.96
C ASN A 169 20.91 10.27 11.41
N LEU A 170 20.17 11.11 12.16
CA LEU A 170 20.37 11.26 13.60
C LEU A 170 20.04 9.94 14.34
N VAL A 171 18.93 9.31 13.99
CA VAL A 171 18.52 8.03 14.57
C VAL A 171 19.52 6.94 14.19
N LEU A 172 19.87 6.80 12.92
CA LEU A 172 20.85 5.80 12.44
C LEU A 172 22.21 5.97 13.12
N LYS A 173 22.68 7.21 13.30
CA LYS A 173 23.89 7.50 14.06
C LYS A 173 23.80 7.02 15.50
N GLY A 174 22.66 7.25 16.16
CA GLY A 174 22.40 6.75 17.52
C GLY A 174 22.36 5.21 17.61
N LEU A 175 21.99 4.54 16.53
CA LEU A 175 21.97 3.08 16.39
C LEU A 175 23.34 2.49 16.01
N GLY A 176 24.35 3.32 15.74
CA GLY A 176 25.67 2.89 15.27
C GLY A 176 25.71 2.50 13.79
N GLU A 177 24.67 2.86 13.01
CA GLU A 177 24.53 2.51 11.61
C GLU A 177 25.13 3.56 10.67
N LYS A 178 25.41 3.13 9.43
CA LYS A 178 25.92 4.03 8.39
C LYS A 178 24.86 5.06 7.97
N LEU A 179 25.30 6.29 7.81
CA LEU A 179 24.42 7.36 7.33
C LEU A 179 24.05 7.17 5.86
N ILE A 180 22.82 7.50 5.54
CA ILE A 180 22.31 7.43 4.17
C ILE A 180 22.69 8.70 3.40
N ASN A 181 23.24 8.49 2.20
CA ASN A 181 23.62 9.59 1.32
C ASN A 181 22.41 10.04 0.49
N ILE A 182 22.17 11.36 0.49
CA ILE A 182 21.10 11.99 -0.30
C ILE A 182 21.20 11.68 -1.79
N ALA A 183 22.43 11.60 -2.34
CA ALA A 183 22.65 11.31 -3.75
C ALA A 183 22.12 9.93 -4.16
N ASN A 184 22.24 8.93 -3.27
CA ASN A 184 21.74 7.58 -3.53
C ASN A 184 20.21 7.56 -3.63
N ILE A 185 19.53 8.29 -2.74
CA ILE A 185 18.06 8.39 -2.77
C ILE A 185 17.60 9.13 -4.04
N ASN A 186 18.22 10.27 -4.38
CA ASN A 186 17.89 11.01 -5.60
C ASN A 186 18.08 10.14 -6.85
N SER A 187 19.24 9.45 -6.97
CA SER A 187 19.50 8.55 -8.10
C SER A 187 18.49 7.42 -8.23
N LEU A 188 18.02 6.88 -7.10
CA LEU A 188 16.94 5.89 -7.09
C LEU A 188 15.65 6.50 -7.63
N LEU A 189 15.25 7.67 -7.12
CA LEU A 189 14.00 8.32 -7.49
C LEU A 189 14.00 8.81 -8.95
N ASP A 190 15.16 9.26 -9.47
CA ASP A 190 15.31 9.62 -10.89
C ASP A 190 15.07 8.42 -11.82
N LYS A 191 15.41 7.21 -11.38
CA LYS A 191 15.18 5.97 -12.15
C LYS A 191 13.73 5.52 -12.12
N VAL A 192 13.07 5.63 -10.97
CA VAL A 192 11.70 5.10 -10.81
C VAL A 192 10.61 6.08 -11.25
N ALA A 193 10.87 7.40 -11.16
CA ALA A 193 9.89 8.42 -11.49
C ALA A 193 9.30 8.27 -12.91
N PRO A 194 10.10 8.16 -13.99
CA PRO A 194 9.54 8.06 -15.36
C PRO A 194 8.78 6.76 -15.60
N ILE A 195 9.09 5.70 -14.84
CA ILE A 195 8.38 4.40 -14.97
C ILE A 195 6.99 4.48 -14.32
N LEU A 196 6.88 5.19 -13.20
CA LEU A 196 5.63 5.30 -12.45
C LEU A 196 4.70 6.41 -12.99
N GLU A 197 5.25 7.45 -13.59
CA GLU A 197 4.52 8.63 -14.05
C GLU A 197 3.25 8.31 -14.85
N PRO A 198 3.25 7.38 -15.82
CA PRO A 198 2.05 7.08 -16.59
C PRO A 198 0.88 6.54 -15.76
N PHE A 199 1.17 5.96 -14.58
CA PHE A 199 0.18 5.37 -13.69
C PHE A 199 -0.33 6.34 -12.62
N VAL A 200 0.36 7.47 -12.41
CA VAL A 200 0.03 8.44 -11.35
C VAL A 200 -1.14 9.32 -11.77
N ASP A 201 -2.09 9.48 -10.84
CA ASP A 201 -3.29 10.28 -11.13
C ASP A 201 -3.92 10.81 -9.82
N ASP A 202 -4.86 11.74 -9.94
CA ASP A 202 -5.77 12.09 -8.85
C ASP A 202 -6.83 11.00 -8.69
N THR A 203 -6.52 10.04 -7.83
CA THR A 203 -7.40 8.90 -7.58
C THR A 203 -8.69 9.30 -6.86
N PHE A 204 -8.70 10.40 -6.12
CA PHE A 204 -9.89 10.95 -5.50
C PHE A 204 -10.90 11.39 -6.56
N GLU A 205 -10.47 12.18 -7.53
CA GLU A 205 -11.34 12.63 -8.63
C GLU A 205 -11.86 11.44 -9.44
N ILE A 206 -10.99 10.49 -9.78
CA ILE A 206 -11.38 9.28 -10.50
C ILE A 206 -12.47 8.51 -9.74
N LEU A 207 -12.31 8.28 -8.46
CA LEU A 207 -13.26 7.52 -7.64
C LEU A 207 -14.60 8.27 -7.51
N HIS A 208 -14.57 9.57 -7.27
CA HIS A 208 -15.79 10.40 -7.26
C HIS A 208 -16.55 10.33 -8.58
N LYS A 209 -15.85 10.47 -9.69
CA LYS A 209 -16.45 10.36 -11.05
C LYS A 209 -17.06 8.98 -11.27
N LYS A 210 -16.33 7.90 -10.90
CA LYS A 210 -16.85 6.54 -11.07
C LYS A 210 -18.06 6.27 -10.19
N ASN A 211 -18.04 6.72 -8.94
CA ASN A 211 -19.17 6.59 -8.01
C ASN A 211 -20.41 7.34 -8.52
N ASN A 212 -20.25 8.58 -9.02
CA ASN A 212 -21.33 9.37 -9.57
C ASN A 212 -21.91 8.80 -10.88
N GLN A 213 -21.11 8.00 -11.60
CA GLN A 213 -21.54 7.23 -12.77
C GLN A 213 -22.27 5.92 -12.40
N GLY A 214 -22.50 5.65 -11.12
CA GLY A 214 -23.13 4.42 -10.65
C GLY A 214 -22.26 3.17 -10.83
N LYS A 215 -20.94 3.33 -10.95
CA LYS A 215 -20.00 2.22 -11.07
C LYS A 215 -19.80 1.52 -9.72
N ASN A 216 -19.67 0.20 -9.77
CA ASN A 216 -19.45 -0.64 -8.59
C ASN A 216 -17.98 -0.59 -8.15
N ILE A 217 -17.74 -0.09 -6.94
CA ILE A 217 -16.40 0.01 -6.37
C ILE A 217 -16.22 -1.06 -5.30
N LEU A 218 -15.16 -1.85 -5.42
CA LEU A 218 -14.73 -2.84 -4.44
C LEU A 218 -13.52 -2.30 -3.69
N PHE A 219 -13.64 -2.11 -2.38
CA PHE A 219 -12.55 -1.70 -1.51
C PHE A 219 -11.90 -2.94 -0.91
N GLU A 220 -10.64 -3.16 -1.25
CA GLU A 220 -9.83 -4.30 -0.85
C GLU A 220 -8.98 -3.96 0.37
N GLY A 221 -9.33 -4.49 1.54
CA GLY A 221 -8.54 -4.37 2.76
C GLY A 221 -7.38 -5.35 2.78
N ALA A 222 -6.32 -4.96 3.47
CA ALA A 222 -5.17 -5.79 3.78
C ALA A 222 -5.11 -6.10 5.27
N GLN A 223 -4.38 -7.14 5.67
CA GLN A 223 -4.28 -7.62 7.05
C GLN A 223 -5.67 -8.01 7.63
N GLY A 224 -5.87 -7.85 8.93
CA GLY A 224 -7.13 -8.12 9.61
C GLY A 224 -7.38 -7.17 10.77
N SER A 225 -8.62 -7.10 11.25
CA SER A 225 -9.05 -6.12 12.26
C SER A 225 -8.30 -6.25 13.59
N LEU A 226 -7.85 -7.46 13.95
CA LEU A 226 -7.04 -7.65 15.16
C LEU A 226 -5.58 -7.19 15.00
N LEU A 227 -5.17 -6.82 13.79
CA LEU A 227 -3.89 -6.14 13.49
C LEU A 227 -4.05 -4.62 13.35
N ASP A 228 -5.24 -4.05 13.58
CA ASP A 228 -5.47 -2.61 13.52
C ASP A 228 -4.61 -1.87 14.56
N ILE A 229 -4.03 -0.73 14.16
CA ILE A 229 -3.12 0.03 15.03
C ILE A 229 -3.80 0.54 16.30
N ASP A 230 -5.09 0.87 16.23
CA ASP A 230 -5.86 1.45 17.35
C ASP A 230 -6.66 0.38 18.11
N TYR A 231 -7.32 -0.53 17.38
CA TYR A 231 -8.29 -1.49 17.93
C TYR A 231 -7.79 -2.94 17.97
N GLY A 232 -6.58 -3.18 17.48
CA GLY A 232 -5.98 -4.52 17.44
C GLY A 232 -5.29 -4.92 18.75
N THR A 233 -4.55 -6.02 18.66
CA THR A 233 -3.80 -6.60 19.80
C THR A 233 -2.46 -5.89 20.03
N TYR A 234 -2.51 -4.59 20.28
CA TYR A 234 -1.34 -3.74 20.49
C TYR A 234 -0.40 -4.31 21.59
N PRO A 235 0.93 -4.32 21.40
CA PRO A 235 1.71 -3.72 20.29
C PRO A 235 1.91 -4.65 19.07
N TYR A 236 1.33 -5.84 19.06
CA TYR A 236 1.47 -6.83 18.00
C TYR A 236 0.45 -6.57 16.87
N VAL A 237 0.60 -5.44 16.21
CA VAL A 237 -0.30 -4.89 15.19
C VAL A 237 0.48 -4.39 13.99
N THR A 238 -0.22 -4.12 12.87
CA THR A 238 0.36 -3.36 11.75
C THR A 238 0.31 -1.86 12.05
N SER A 239 1.03 -1.06 11.26
CA SER A 239 1.11 0.40 11.47
C SER A 239 0.01 1.18 10.75
N SER A 240 -1.05 0.53 10.33
CA SER A 240 -2.20 1.16 9.67
C SER A 240 -3.52 0.72 10.30
N ASN A 241 -4.56 1.54 10.09
CA ASN A 241 -5.91 1.10 10.38
C ASN A 241 -6.34 0.06 9.34
N THR A 242 -6.88 -1.06 9.79
CA THR A 242 -7.30 -2.19 8.97
C THR A 242 -8.81 -2.39 8.97
N ILE A 243 -9.53 -1.62 9.78
CA ILE A 243 -10.98 -1.63 9.90
C ILE A 243 -11.66 -0.84 8.77
N ALA A 244 -12.96 -1.09 8.57
CA ALA A 244 -13.71 -0.57 7.43
C ALA A 244 -13.70 0.96 7.24
N PRO A 245 -13.74 1.83 8.28
CA PRO A 245 -13.66 3.27 8.10
C PRO A 245 -12.42 3.75 7.33
N GLN A 246 -11.33 2.98 7.36
CA GLN A 246 -10.12 3.28 6.63
C GLN A 246 -10.32 3.26 5.10
N ALA A 247 -11.34 2.56 4.60
CA ALA A 247 -11.67 2.59 3.17
C ALA A 247 -12.03 3.99 2.69
N ALA A 248 -12.79 4.75 3.48
CA ALA A 248 -13.10 6.15 3.18
C ALA A 248 -11.85 7.03 3.22
N ILE A 249 -11.07 6.94 4.30
CA ILE A 249 -9.87 7.77 4.50
C ILE A 249 -8.80 7.47 3.45
N GLY A 250 -8.50 6.19 3.24
CA GLY A 250 -7.40 5.75 2.37
C GLY A 250 -7.70 5.81 0.87
N SER A 251 -8.96 5.97 0.48
CA SER A 251 -9.37 6.18 -0.91
C SER A 251 -9.80 7.62 -1.21
N GLY A 252 -10.14 8.40 -0.16
CA GLY A 252 -10.68 9.74 -0.30
C GLY A 252 -12.17 9.81 -0.62
N ILE A 253 -12.88 8.67 -0.66
CA ILE A 253 -14.33 8.66 -0.92
C ILE A 253 -15.10 8.98 0.35
N GLY A 254 -16.30 9.57 0.21
CA GLY A 254 -17.15 9.82 1.37
C GLY A 254 -17.55 8.51 2.10
N PRO A 255 -17.66 8.50 3.43
CA PRO A 255 -17.93 7.26 4.18
C PRO A 255 -19.26 6.60 3.80
N ALA A 256 -20.27 7.36 3.41
CA ALA A 256 -21.54 6.82 2.91
C ALA A 256 -21.40 6.05 1.58
N ASN A 257 -20.29 6.24 0.87
CA ASN A 257 -20.02 5.61 -0.43
C ASN A 257 -19.11 4.37 -0.34
N THR A 258 -18.70 3.95 0.86
CA THR A 258 -17.91 2.71 1.05
C THR A 258 -18.75 1.45 0.93
N GLY A 259 -20.06 1.60 0.94
CA GLY A 259 -21.04 0.56 0.67
C GLY A 259 -21.17 -0.50 1.78
N TYR A 260 -21.50 -1.72 1.38
CA TYR A 260 -21.63 -2.84 2.31
C TYR A 260 -20.29 -3.30 2.84
N ILE A 261 -20.18 -3.50 4.16
CA ILE A 261 -18.96 -4.00 4.80
C ILE A 261 -19.05 -5.52 4.92
N LEU A 262 -18.13 -6.21 4.26
CA LEU A 262 -17.99 -7.66 4.28
C LEU A 262 -16.77 -8.06 5.10
N GLY A 263 -16.99 -8.59 6.28
CA GLY A 263 -15.95 -9.15 7.14
C GLY A 263 -15.67 -10.61 6.77
N ILE A 264 -14.40 -10.95 6.56
CA ILE A 264 -13.94 -12.31 6.26
C ILE A 264 -13.30 -12.90 7.51
N SER A 265 -13.75 -14.10 7.87
CA SER A 265 -13.22 -14.88 8.98
C SER A 265 -12.92 -16.30 8.52
N LYS A 266 -11.93 -16.94 9.13
CA LYS A 266 -11.64 -18.35 8.96
C LYS A 266 -11.99 -19.13 10.23
N ALA A 267 -12.26 -20.42 10.09
CA ALA A 267 -12.70 -21.27 11.19
C ALA A 267 -11.60 -21.53 12.25
N TYR A 268 -10.35 -21.16 11.95
CA TYR A 268 -9.20 -21.31 12.86
C TYR A 268 -8.31 -20.07 12.78
N THR A 269 -7.44 -19.87 13.75
CA THR A 269 -6.41 -18.81 13.73
C THR A 269 -5.05 -19.39 13.37
N THR A 270 -4.28 -18.61 12.64
CA THR A 270 -2.88 -18.93 12.31
C THR A 270 -1.97 -17.85 12.82
#